data_caa6f4976ddf4e07ab8c7c4328dc7d71
#
_entry.id   caa6f4976ddf4e07ab8c7c4328dc7d71
#
_cell.length_a   1.000
_cell.length_b   1.000
_cell.length_c   1.000
_cell.angle_alpha   90.00
_cell.angle_beta   90.00
_cell.angle_gamma   90.00
#
_symmetry.space_group_name_H-M   'P 1'
#
loop_
_entity.id
_entity.type
_entity.pdbx_description
1 polymer ?
#
loop_
_entity_poly.entity_id
_entity_poly.type
_entity_poly.pdbx_seq_one_letter_code
_entity_poly.pdbx_strand_id
1 'polypeptide(L)'
;MKRISRNKLLLGVVIALILSSCAKKLDLFPVNDLTPEKTFSTAAGYKSVLAKIYGTLSITGNAGPAGAPDIAGGLDEGSQVAFIRMFFNCQELPTDEAVCAWNDQTIKDFHGLKWTSSDPFLKGIYARPIYNITLINEYLRESTDEKLAARGISGADATDIKKSRGEARFLRAYNYWVMLDLFGKSTFIDESNQVGTDLPGEKSKTELFAFIESELKAIEAELGTVKTAEYGRVDQGAAWSLLARLYLNAKTYIGTEKNTEAITYAKKVIAGGYTLHSNY
;
A
#
# COMPACT_ATOMS: atom_id res chain seq x y z
N MET A 1 -21.60 -38.29 55.12
CA MET A 1 -21.91 -37.72 53.76
C MET A 1 -23.01 -36.68 53.92
N LYS A 2 -22.71 -35.37 53.66
CA LYS A 2 -23.72 -34.31 53.77
C LYS A 2 -24.61 -34.38 52.50
N ARG A 3 -25.92 -34.62 52.66
CA ARG A 3 -26.91 -34.57 51.59
C ARG A 3 -27.00 -33.16 51.09
N ILE A 4 -26.60 -32.96 49.80
CA ILE A 4 -26.80 -31.68 49.09
C ILE A 4 -28.29 -31.48 48.95
N SER A 5 -28.81 -30.35 49.44
CA SER A 5 -30.22 -30.01 49.34
C SER A 5 -30.63 -29.91 47.86
N ARG A 6 -31.76 -30.55 47.53
CA ARG A 6 -32.34 -30.55 46.15
C ARG A 6 -32.45 -29.15 45.55
N ASN A 7 -32.65 -28.13 46.38
CA ASN A 7 -32.72 -26.73 45.93
C ASN A 7 -31.35 -26.17 45.54
N LYS A 8 -30.23 -26.61 46.15
CA LYS A 8 -28.89 -26.20 45.76
C LYS A 8 -28.46 -26.87 44.46
N LEU A 9 -28.92 -28.10 44.21
CA LEU A 9 -28.66 -28.77 42.93
C LEU A 9 -29.44 -28.12 41.79
N LEU A 10 -30.72 -27.78 42.01
CA LEU A 10 -31.55 -27.04 41.05
C LEU A 10 -30.98 -25.66 40.73
N LEU A 11 -30.52 -24.92 41.72
CA LEU A 11 -29.88 -23.60 41.50
C LEU A 11 -28.59 -23.72 40.67
N GLY A 12 -27.78 -24.75 40.90
CA GLY A 12 -26.57 -25.02 40.12
C GLY A 12 -26.88 -25.33 38.64
N VAL A 13 -27.93 -26.10 38.36
CA VAL A 13 -28.37 -26.42 36.99
C VAL A 13 -28.89 -25.17 36.26
N VAL A 14 -29.67 -24.33 36.96
CA VAL A 14 -30.18 -23.06 36.39
C VAL A 14 -29.05 -22.09 36.06
N ILE A 15 -28.03 -21.96 36.92
CA ILE A 15 -26.86 -21.12 36.67
C ILE A 15 -26.03 -21.67 35.49
N ALA A 16 -25.86 -23.01 35.39
CA ALA A 16 -25.15 -23.62 34.26
C ALA A 16 -25.88 -23.42 32.92
N LEU A 17 -27.22 -23.44 32.92
CA LEU A 17 -28.05 -23.17 31.71
C LEU A 17 -28.00 -21.69 31.27
N ILE A 18 -27.89 -20.76 32.23
CA ILE A 18 -27.76 -19.33 31.93
C ILE A 18 -26.37 -19.00 31.35
N LEU A 19 -25.31 -19.68 31.77
CA LEU A 19 -23.96 -19.46 31.27
C LEU A 19 -23.69 -20.03 29.87
N SER A 20 -24.54 -20.97 29.39
CA SER A 20 -24.37 -21.57 28.05
C SER A 20 -25.11 -20.84 26.93
N SER A 21 -25.86 -19.77 27.22
CA SER A 21 -26.83 -19.19 26.29
C SER A 21 -26.29 -18.11 25.31
N CYS A 22 -25.06 -17.58 25.48
CA CYS A 22 -24.66 -16.39 24.72
C CYS A 22 -23.39 -16.52 23.89
N ALA A 23 -22.71 -17.66 23.83
CA ALA A 23 -21.40 -17.75 23.18
C ALA A 23 -21.44 -17.74 21.62
N LYS A 24 -22.53 -18.14 20.99
CA LYS A 24 -22.62 -18.29 19.53
C LYS A 24 -23.08 -17.07 18.74
N LYS A 25 -23.42 -15.95 19.39
CA LYS A 25 -23.91 -14.73 18.71
C LYS A 25 -22.99 -13.51 18.83
N LEU A 26 -21.81 -13.68 19.39
CA LEU A 26 -20.84 -12.57 19.52
C LEU A 26 -20.03 -12.32 18.24
N ASP A 27 -19.93 -13.31 17.36
CA ASP A 27 -19.25 -13.19 16.06
C ASP A 27 -20.27 -12.87 14.94
N LEU A 28 -21.05 -11.81 15.12
CA LEU A 28 -21.90 -11.29 14.04
C LEU A 28 -21.02 -10.44 13.11
N PHE A 29 -20.60 -11.04 12.01
CA PHE A 29 -20.07 -10.25 10.89
C PHE A 29 -21.19 -9.39 10.31
N PRO A 30 -20.93 -8.11 9.98
CA PRO A 30 -21.90 -7.25 9.32
C PRO A 30 -22.41 -7.92 8.04
N VAL A 31 -23.72 -8.12 7.92
CA VAL A 31 -24.30 -8.84 6.77
C VAL A 31 -24.11 -8.09 5.46
N ASN A 32 -23.94 -6.77 5.52
CA ASN A 32 -23.83 -5.86 4.38
C ASN A 32 -22.40 -5.38 4.10
N ASP A 33 -21.41 -5.72 4.93
CA ASP A 33 -20.04 -5.31 4.69
C ASP A 33 -19.28 -6.32 3.84
N LEU A 34 -18.36 -5.83 3.03
CA LEU A 34 -17.39 -6.62 2.28
C LEU A 34 -16.32 -7.13 3.25
N THR A 35 -16.44 -8.38 3.68
CA THR A 35 -15.36 -9.03 4.43
C THR A 35 -14.27 -9.55 3.48
N PRO A 36 -13.03 -9.77 3.96
CA PRO A 36 -11.98 -10.38 3.15
C PRO A 36 -12.42 -11.70 2.51
N GLU A 37 -13.16 -12.55 3.23
CA GLU A 37 -13.65 -13.84 2.74
C GLU A 37 -14.60 -13.65 1.54
N LYS A 38 -15.48 -12.65 1.56
CA LYS A 38 -16.38 -12.34 0.44
C LYS A 38 -15.63 -11.72 -0.72
N THR A 39 -14.76 -10.75 -0.42
CA THR A 39 -14.01 -9.99 -1.43
C THR A 39 -13.07 -10.90 -2.22
N PHE A 40 -12.33 -11.77 -1.54
CA PHE A 40 -11.35 -12.67 -2.16
C PHE A 40 -11.91 -14.06 -2.49
N SER A 41 -13.23 -14.23 -2.53
CA SER A 41 -13.86 -15.51 -2.89
C SER A 41 -13.76 -15.86 -4.38
N THR A 42 -13.45 -14.90 -5.25
CA THR A 42 -13.40 -15.07 -6.72
C THR A 42 -12.21 -14.34 -7.32
N ALA A 43 -11.74 -14.79 -8.50
CA ALA A 43 -10.67 -14.09 -9.25
C ALA A 43 -11.03 -12.63 -9.57
N ALA A 44 -12.31 -12.33 -9.85
CA ALA A 44 -12.79 -10.96 -10.05
C ALA A 44 -12.61 -10.09 -8.80
N GLY A 45 -12.78 -10.65 -7.60
CA GLY A 45 -12.54 -9.96 -6.34
C GLY A 45 -11.07 -9.55 -6.19
N TYR A 46 -10.13 -10.46 -6.48
CA TYR A 46 -8.70 -10.13 -6.51
C TYR A 46 -8.38 -9.01 -7.51
N LYS A 47 -8.94 -9.08 -8.72
CA LYS A 47 -8.75 -8.03 -9.73
C LYS A 47 -9.29 -6.69 -9.25
N SER A 48 -10.42 -6.66 -8.55
CA SER A 48 -11.00 -5.42 -8.00
C SER A 48 -10.14 -4.80 -6.91
N VAL A 49 -9.56 -5.62 -6.01
CA VAL A 49 -8.64 -5.13 -4.98
C VAL A 49 -7.34 -4.62 -5.61
N LEU A 50 -6.76 -5.34 -6.58
CA LEU A 50 -5.60 -4.86 -7.32
C LEU A 50 -5.87 -3.51 -8.00
N ALA A 51 -7.02 -3.37 -8.66
CA ALA A 51 -7.44 -2.10 -9.26
C ALA A 51 -7.57 -0.98 -8.23
N LYS A 52 -8.07 -1.28 -7.01
CA LYS A 52 -8.08 -0.32 -5.91
C LYS A 52 -6.67 0.09 -5.48
N ILE A 53 -5.73 -0.85 -5.37
CA ILE A 53 -4.33 -0.57 -5.03
C ILE A 53 -3.72 0.41 -6.04
N TYR A 54 -3.89 0.18 -7.34
CA TYR A 54 -3.47 1.14 -8.38
C TYR A 54 -4.22 2.47 -8.27
N GLY A 55 -5.53 2.41 -8.05
CA GLY A 55 -6.42 3.57 -7.96
C GLY A 55 -6.04 4.54 -6.85
N THR A 56 -5.46 4.06 -5.74
CA THR A 56 -5.01 4.93 -4.63
C THR A 56 -3.97 5.96 -5.06
N LEU A 57 -3.25 5.72 -6.15
CA LEU A 57 -2.27 6.65 -6.72
C LEU A 57 -2.91 7.75 -7.58
N SER A 58 -4.18 7.60 -7.97
CA SER A 58 -4.86 8.52 -8.88
C SER A 58 -6.09 9.18 -8.28
N ILE A 59 -6.85 8.47 -7.46
CA ILE A 59 -8.12 8.91 -6.89
C ILE A 59 -8.07 8.99 -5.37
N THR A 60 -8.94 9.80 -4.79
CA THR A 60 -9.00 10.00 -3.34
C THR A 60 -9.83 8.95 -2.63
N GLY A 61 -10.83 8.39 -3.31
CA GLY A 61 -11.73 7.36 -2.80
C GLY A 61 -12.60 6.75 -3.91
N ASN A 62 -13.43 5.78 -3.56
CA ASN A 62 -14.26 5.03 -4.52
C ASN A 62 -15.37 5.88 -5.17
N ALA A 63 -15.79 6.96 -4.52
CA ALA A 63 -16.86 7.83 -5.01
C ALA A 63 -16.36 8.98 -5.90
N GLY A 64 -15.10 8.91 -6.35
CA GLY A 64 -14.46 9.93 -7.18
C GLY A 64 -13.76 11.03 -6.38
N PRO A 65 -13.27 12.08 -7.06
CA PRO A 65 -12.38 13.07 -6.44
C PRO A 65 -13.06 13.92 -5.34
N ALA A 66 -14.38 14.00 -5.31
CA ALA A 66 -15.14 14.72 -4.30
C ALA A 66 -16.09 13.81 -3.50
N GLY A 67 -15.90 12.48 -3.60
CA GLY A 67 -16.69 11.51 -2.83
C GLY A 67 -16.06 11.22 -1.47
N ALA A 68 -16.55 10.16 -0.82
CA ALA A 68 -16.01 9.72 0.46
C ALA A 68 -14.53 9.33 0.33
N PRO A 69 -13.60 10.02 1.01
CA PRO A 69 -12.17 9.75 0.87
C PRO A 69 -11.79 8.46 1.58
N ASP A 70 -10.72 7.81 1.09
CA ASP A 70 -10.13 6.65 1.76
C ASP A 70 -9.43 7.01 3.05
N ILE A 71 -8.97 8.26 3.17
CA ILE A 71 -8.25 8.77 4.32
C ILE A 71 -9.13 9.81 5.00
N ALA A 72 -9.55 9.51 6.22
CA ALA A 72 -10.28 10.42 7.09
C ALA A 72 -9.32 11.25 7.97
N GLY A 73 -9.84 12.19 8.73
CA GLY A 73 -9.07 12.92 9.73
C GLY A 73 -8.90 14.41 9.46
N GLY A 74 -9.88 15.03 8.81
CA GLY A 74 -9.90 16.49 8.62
C GLY A 74 -9.06 16.98 7.45
N LEU A 75 -8.66 16.10 6.55
CA LEU A 75 -8.02 16.46 5.29
C LEU A 75 -9.09 16.72 4.23
N ASP A 76 -8.90 17.79 3.46
CA ASP A 76 -9.69 18.08 2.27
C ASP A 76 -9.38 17.03 1.19
N GLU A 77 -10.40 16.25 0.78
CA GLU A 77 -10.21 15.16 -0.16
C GLU A 77 -9.88 15.64 -1.58
N GLY A 78 -10.41 16.75 -2.02
CA GLY A 78 -10.22 17.27 -3.37
C GLY A 78 -8.82 17.80 -3.61
N SER A 79 -8.16 18.32 -2.59
CA SER A 79 -6.89 19.02 -2.71
C SER A 79 -5.75 18.43 -1.90
N GLN A 80 -6.02 17.75 -0.81
CA GLN A 80 -5.00 17.40 0.19
C GLN A 80 -4.74 15.90 0.31
N VAL A 81 -5.53 15.04 -0.34
CA VAL A 81 -5.40 13.58 -0.24
C VAL A 81 -5.15 12.87 -1.56
N ALA A 82 -5.13 13.59 -2.70
CA ALA A 82 -4.78 13.01 -4.00
C ALA A 82 -3.25 12.81 -4.08
N PHE A 83 -2.82 11.55 -4.21
CA PHE A 83 -1.40 11.18 -4.20
C PHE A 83 -0.56 12.00 -5.19
N ILE A 84 -0.95 12.02 -6.48
CA ILE A 84 -0.18 12.71 -7.53
C ILE A 84 0.01 14.19 -7.18
N ARG A 85 -1.07 14.87 -6.74
CA ARG A 85 -1.00 16.28 -6.38
C ARG A 85 -0.08 16.52 -5.20
N MET A 86 -0.24 15.77 -4.12
CA MET A 86 0.59 15.95 -2.93
C MET A 86 2.06 15.65 -3.23
N PHE A 87 2.33 14.56 -3.97
CA PHE A 87 3.67 14.19 -4.34
C PHE A 87 4.32 15.25 -5.25
N PHE A 88 3.60 15.70 -6.29
CA PHE A 88 4.05 16.78 -7.15
C PHE A 88 4.35 18.07 -6.37
N ASN A 89 3.45 18.49 -5.49
CA ASN A 89 3.66 19.69 -4.69
C ASN A 89 4.91 19.59 -3.81
N CYS A 90 5.17 18.44 -3.22
CA CYS A 90 6.38 18.23 -2.40
C CYS A 90 7.66 18.24 -3.24
N GLN A 91 7.62 17.81 -4.49
CA GLN A 91 8.78 17.74 -5.38
C GLN A 91 9.06 19.08 -6.08
N GLU A 92 8.03 19.80 -6.52
CA GLU A 92 8.16 20.91 -7.45
C GLU A 92 8.02 22.29 -6.79
N LEU A 93 7.08 22.46 -5.83
CA LEU A 93 6.84 23.78 -5.26
C LEU A 93 8.01 24.32 -4.39
N PRO A 94 8.87 23.50 -3.78
CA PRO A 94 10.09 23.98 -3.12
C PRO A 94 11.23 24.40 -4.07
N THR A 95 11.02 24.23 -5.37
CA THR A 95 12.00 24.61 -6.42
C THR A 95 11.61 25.91 -7.10
N ASP A 96 12.44 26.39 -8.04
CA ASP A 96 12.17 27.52 -8.91
C ASP A 96 11.59 27.14 -10.28
N GLU A 97 11.30 25.85 -10.49
CA GLU A 97 10.78 25.32 -11.76
C GLU A 97 9.28 25.56 -11.93
N ALA A 98 8.51 25.58 -10.83
CA ALA A 98 7.07 25.68 -10.87
C ALA A 98 6.51 26.65 -9.82
N VAL A 99 5.52 27.45 -10.21
CA VAL A 99 4.78 28.35 -9.31
C VAL A 99 3.30 28.02 -9.37
N CYS A 100 2.72 27.74 -8.20
CA CYS A 100 1.28 27.67 -8.03
C CYS A 100 0.76 28.97 -7.45
N ALA A 101 -0.08 29.69 -8.20
CA ALA A 101 -0.60 31.01 -7.82
C ALA A 101 -1.79 30.94 -6.86
N TRP A 102 -2.15 29.80 -6.35
CA TRP A 102 -3.25 29.66 -5.39
C TRP A 102 -2.91 30.28 -4.03
N ASN A 103 -3.94 30.79 -3.35
CA ASN A 103 -3.77 31.55 -2.11
C ASN A 103 -3.71 30.68 -0.85
N ASP A 104 -3.63 29.36 -1.00
CA ASP A 104 -3.53 28.42 0.14
C ASP A 104 -2.22 28.64 0.92
N GLN A 105 -2.34 28.62 2.24
CA GLN A 105 -1.15 28.81 3.10
C GLN A 105 -0.10 27.73 2.88
N THR A 106 -0.52 26.47 2.69
CA THR A 106 0.39 25.33 2.41
C THR A 106 1.19 25.52 1.13
N ILE A 107 0.56 26.03 0.06
CA ILE A 107 1.24 26.35 -1.20
C ILE A 107 2.32 27.42 -0.96
N LYS A 108 1.98 28.48 -0.23
CA LYS A 108 2.95 29.54 0.13
C LYS A 108 4.09 29.02 1.00
N ASP A 109 3.78 28.11 1.91
CA ASP A 109 4.77 27.52 2.82
C ASP A 109 5.75 26.63 2.05
N PHE A 110 5.28 25.85 1.03
CA PHE A 110 6.16 25.11 0.15
C PHE A 110 7.06 26.01 -0.69
N HIS A 111 6.51 27.04 -1.33
CA HIS A 111 7.32 28.03 -2.06
C HIS A 111 8.32 28.77 -1.17
N GLY A 112 7.95 29.05 0.06
CA GLY A 112 8.78 29.77 1.03
C GLY A 112 9.72 28.85 1.83
N LEU A 113 9.71 27.53 1.62
CA LEU A 113 10.44 26.53 2.42
C LEU A 113 10.13 26.64 3.93
N LYS A 114 8.85 26.87 4.28
CA LYS A 114 8.38 27.16 5.64
C LYS A 114 7.35 26.16 6.17
N TRP A 115 7.23 25.01 5.56
CA TRP A 115 6.31 23.95 6.02
C TRP A 115 6.64 23.49 7.44
N THR A 116 5.63 22.97 8.13
CA THR A 116 5.75 22.36 9.45
C THR A 116 5.18 20.95 9.44
N SER A 117 5.38 20.20 10.51
CA SER A 117 4.79 18.85 10.68
C SER A 117 3.25 18.86 10.72
N SER A 118 2.61 20.02 10.89
CA SER A 118 1.16 20.18 10.83
C SER A 118 0.61 20.47 9.44
N ASP A 119 1.48 20.62 8.43
CA ASP A 119 1.08 20.88 7.05
C ASP A 119 0.15 19.79 6.52
N PRO A 120 -1.02 20.12 5.94
CA PRO A 120 -1.98 19.13 5.47
C PRO A 120 -1.48 18.30 4.28
N PHE A 121 -0.64 18.86 3.38
CA PHE A 121 -0.06 18.10 2.29
C PHE A 121 0.91 17.05 2.83
N LEU A 122 1.77 17.40 3.78
CA LEU A 122 2.69 16.44 4.41
C LEU A 122 1.96 15.35 5.17
N LYS A 123 0.89 15.69 5.91
CA LYS A 123 0.03 14.68 6.55
C LYS A 123 -0.62 13.75 5.52
N GLY A 124 -1.15 14.31 4.45
CA GLY A 124 -1.81 13.54 3.40
C GLY A 124 -0.86 12.62 2.67
N ILE A 125 0.32 13.11 2.24
CA ILE A 125 1.31 12.29 1.53
C ILE A 125 2.02 11.29 2.45
N TYR A 126 1.96 11.48 3.78
CA TYR A 126 2.37 10.43 4.72
C TYR A 126 1.31 9.34 4.86
N ALA A 127 0.06 9.72 5.02
CA ALA A 127 -1.04 8.80 5.25
C ALA A 127 -1.39 7.95 4.02
N ARG A 128 -1.34 8.53 2.81
CA ARG A 128 -1.76 7.85 1.57
C ARG A 128 -0.90 6.63 1.21
N PRO A 129 0.44 6.69 1.20
CA PRO A 129 1.29 5.52 1.00
C PRO A 129 1.07 4.44 2.06
N ILE A 130 0.95 4.81 3.35
CA ILE A 130 0.71 3.84 4.43
C ILE A 130 -0.63 3.13 4.25
N TYR A 131 -1.69 3.86 3.90
CA TYR A 131 -2.98 3.26 3.57
C TYR A 131 -2.87 2.27 2.42
N ASN A 132 -2.17 2.64 1.33
CA ASN A 132 -1.97 1.74 0.19
C ASN A 132 -1.16 0.50 0.57
N ILE A 133 -0.10 0.66 1.36
CA ILE A 133 0.69 -0.46 1.89
C ILE A 133 -0.19 -1.42 2.70
N THR A 134 -1.13 -0.91 3.48
CA THR A 134 -2.08 -1.75 4.23
C THR A 134 -2.96 -2.59 3.30
N LEU A 135 -3.49 -1.99 2.22
CA LEU A 135 -4.25 -2.73 1.20
C LEU A 135 -3.40 -3.79 0.49
N ILE A 136 -2.15 -3.43 0.16
CA ILE A 136 -1.21 -4.34 -0.49
C ILE A 136 -0.89 -5.53 0.43
N ASN A 137 -0.61 -5.28 1.70
CA ASN A 137 -0.31 -6.35 2.66
C ASN A 137 -1.50 -7.30 2.83
N GLU A 138 -2.74 -6.78 2.83
CA GLU A 138 -3.94 -7.61 2.84
C GLU A 138 -4.05 -8.45 1.56
N TYR A 139 -3.82 -7.83 0.39
CA TYR A 139 -3.80 -8.55 -0.88
C TYR A 139 -2.78 -9.69 -0.88
N LEU A 140 -1.59 -9.46 -0.35
CA LEU A 140 -0.53 -10.48 -0.26
C LEU A 140 -0.91 -11.61 0.71
N ARG A 141 -1.49 -11.30 1.88
CA ARG A 141 -2.00 -12.30 2.83
C ARG A 141 -3.09 -13.18 2.22
N GLU A 142 -3.97 -12.59 1.44
CA GLU A 142 -5.12 -13.27 0.86
C GLU A 142 -4.82 -14.01 -0.45
N SER A 143 -3.68 -13.73 -1.11
CA SER A 143 -3.30 -14.31 -2.40
C SER A 143 -2.26 -15.43 -2.31
N THR A 144 -2.02 -16.03 -1.12
CA THR A 144 -1.10 -17.16 -1.00
C THR A 144 -1.63 -18.41 -1.74
N ASP A 145 -0.74 -19.31 -2.12
CA ASP A 145 -1.09 -20.51 -2.85
C ASP A 145 -2.10 -21.37 -2.07
N GLU A 146 -1.94 -21.44 -0.74
CA GLU A 146 -2.84 -22.17 0.15
C GLU A 146 -4.25 -21.56 0.15
N LYS A 147 -4.36 -20.23 0.19
CA LYS A 147 -5.65 -19.54 0.17
C LYS A 147 -6.34 -19.64 -1.19
N LEU A 148 -5.58 -19.54 -2.28
CA LEU A 148 -6.13 -19.75 -3.63
C LEU A 148 -6.69 -21.17 -3.76
N ALA A 149 -5.94 -22.18 -3.31
CA ALA A 149 -6.39 -23.57 -3.34
C ALA A 149 -7.63 -23.79 -2.46
N ALA A 150 -7.64 -23.26 -1.23
CA ALA A 150 -8.78 -23.35 -0.32
C ALA A 150 -10.07 -22.72 -0.88
N ARG A 151 -9.93 -21.70 -1.76
CA ARG A 151 -11.05 -21.03 -2.45
C ARG A 151 -11.40 -21.66 -3.79
N GLY A 152 -10.73 -22.77 -4.18
CA GLY A 152 -10.94 -23.42 -5.47
C GLY A 152 -10.46 -22.63 -6.68
N ILE A 153 -9.62 -21.62 -6.48
CA ILE A 153 -9.05 -20.80 -7.56
C ILE A 153 -7.83 -21.54 -8.13
N SER A 154 -7.86 -21.87 -9.41
CA SER A 154 -6.84 -22.67 -10.07
C SER A 154 -6.63 -22.25 -11.54
N GLY A 155 -5.71 -22.89 -12.26
CA GLY A 155 -5.48 -22.66 -13.67
C GLY A 155 -5.05 -21.24 -14.02
N ALA A 156 -5.67 -20.64 -15.03
CA ALA A 156 -5.33 -19.30 -15.52
C ALA A 156 -5.56 -18.21 -14.47
N ASP A 157 -6.65 -18.29 -13.70
CA ASP A 157 -6.97 -17.32 -12.66
C ASP A 157 -5.92 -17.29 -11.55
N ALA A 158 -5.50 -18.46 -11.07
CA ALA A 158 -4.43 -18.55 -10.07
C ALA A 158 -3.11 -18.01 -10.62
N THR A 159 -2.80 -18.26 -11.89
CA THR A 159 -1.59 -17.76 -12.54
C THR A 159 -1.60 -16.24 -12.65
N ASP A 160 -2.73 -15.62 -13.00
CA ASP A 160 -2.86 -14.17 -13.08
C ASP A 160 -2.76 -13.53 -11.70
N ILE A 161 -3.39 -14.10 -10.67
CA ILE A 161 -3.28 -13.62 -9.30
C ILE A 161 -1.82 -13.71 -8.79
N LYS A 162 -1.08 -14.76 -9.10
CA LYS A 162 0.34 -14.90 -8.75
C LYS A 162 1.20 -13.82 -9.40
N LYS A 163 0.97 -13.48 -10.67
CA LYS A 163 1.63 -12.33 -11.32
C LYS A 163 1.28 -11.03 -10.64
N SER A 164 0.02 -10.84 -10.31
CA SER A 164 -0.47 -9.64 -9.62
C SER A 164 0.16 -9.44 -8.23
N ARG A 165 0.64 -10.52 -7.57
CA ARG A 165 1.44 -10.39 -6.33
C ARG A 165 2.75 -9.66 -6.57
N GLY A 166 3.44 -9.93 -7.69
CA GLY A 166 4.64 -9.18 -8.08
C GLY A 166 4.35 -7.70 -8.28
N GLU A 167 3.23 -7.36 -8.93
CA GLU A 167 2.79 -5.98 -9.09
C GLU A 167 2.45 -5.31 -7.75
N ALA A 168 1.74 -6.00 -6.87
CA ALA A 168 1.42 -5.50 -5.53
C ALA A 168 2.71 -5.23 -4.72
N ARG A 169 3.69 -6.13 -4.75
CA ARG A 169 5.01 -5.95 -4.12
C ARG A 169 5.77 -4.77 -4.74
N PHE A 170 5.72 -4.58 -6.05
CA PHE A 170 6.28 -3.38 -6.68
C PHE A 170 5.63 -2.11 -6.14
N LEU A 171 4.31 -2.05 -6.07
CA LEU A 171 3.58 -0.89 -5.57
C LEU A 171 3.88 -0.62 -4.09
N ARG A 172 4.11 -1.67 -3.29
CA ARG A 172 4.60 -1.53 -1.90
C ARG A 172 5.99 -0.90 -1.86
N ALA A 173 6.92 -1.41 -2.65
CA ALA A 173 8.26 -0.85 -2.76
C ALA A 173 8.24 0.61 -3.24
N TYR A 174 7.37 0.95 -4.20
CA TYR A 174 7.17 2.31 -4.67
C TYR A 174 6.65 3.23 -3.56
N ASN A 175 5.64 2.81 -2.80
CA ASN A 175 5.12 3.60 -1.68
C ASN A 175 6.20 3.80 -0.59
N TYR A 176 6.99 2.78 -0.27
CA TYR A 176 8.12 2.94 0.66
C TYR A 176 9.24 3.80 0.09
N TRP A 177 9.46 3.79 -1.24
CA TRP A 177 10.39 4.72 -1.87
C TRP A 177 9.92 6.18 -1.70
N VAL A 178 8.65 6.48 -1.87
CA VAL A 178 8.08 7.81 -1.60
C VAL A 178 8.33 8.23 -0.15
N MET A 179 8.12 7.30 0.81
CA MET A 179 8.39 7.57 2.23
C MET A 179 9.88 7.81 2.50
N LEU A 180 10.75 7.03 1.87
CA LEU A 180 12.21 7.21 1.95
C LEU A 180 12.64 8.57 1.40
N ASP A 181 12.12 8.94 0.24
CA ASP A 181 12.49 10.17 -0.47
C ASP A 181 12.04 11.42 0.28
N LEU A 182 10.78 11.48 0.71
CA LEU A 182 10.20 12.66 1.34
C LEU A 182 10.53 12.78 2.84
N PHE A 183 10.59 11.68 3.56
CA PHE A 183 10.70 11.70 5.03
C PHE A 183 12.00 11.06 5.56
N GLY A 184 12.67 10.27 4.77
CA GLY A 184 13.90 9.58 5.16
C GLY A 184 13.70 8.40 6.11
N LYS A 185 12.57 8.29 6.79
CA LYS A 185 12.18 7.20 7.67
C LYS A 185 10.67 7.00 7.57
N SER A 186 10.19 5.83 7.93
CA SER A 186 8.76 5.52 7.86
C SER A 186 8.35 4.51 8.91
N THR A 187 7.11 4.62 9.36
CA THR A 187 6.38 3.49 9.90
C THR A 187 6.48 2.32 8.91
N PHE A 188 6.81 1.14 9.41
CA PHE A 188 6.98 -0.06 8.59
C PHE A 188 6.00 -1.15 9.01
N ILE A 189 5.25 -1.63 8.02
CA ILE A 189 4.33 -2.77 8.13
C ILE A 189 4.47 -3.64 6.89
N ASP A 190 4.37 -4.93 7.06
CA ASP A 190 4.30 -5.92 5.97
C ASP A 190 3.16 -6.91 6.19
N GLU A 191 3.07 -7.93 5.37
CA GLU A 191 2.00 -8.93 5.43
C GLU A 191 2.04 -9.80 6.69
N SER A 192 3.13 -9.80 7.45
CA SER A 192 3.22 -10.53 8.71
C SER A 192 2.57 -9.80 9.90
N ASN A 193 2.40 -8.48 9.80
CA ASN A 193 1.76 -7.70 10.85
C ASN A 193 0.25 -7.92 10.89
N GLN A 194 -0.30 -8.18 12.06
CA GLN A 194 -1.73 -8.32 12.24
C GLN A 194 -2.40 -6.95 12.36
N VAL A 195 -3.44 -6.74 11.56
CA VAL A 195 -4.20 -5.48 11.57
C VAL A 195 -4.92 -5.31 12.90
N GLY A 196 -4.70 -4.16 13.55
CA GLY A 196 -5.39 -3.77 14.79
C GLY A 196 -4.76 -4.32 16.07
N THR A 197 -3.76 -5.19 16.02
CA THR A 197 -3.09 -5.76 17.19
C THR A 197 -1.62 -5.40 17.28
N ASP A 198 -0.92 -5.41 16.16
CA ASP A 198 0.51 -5.12 16.14
C ASP A 198 0.74 -3.61 16.06
N LEU A 199 1.59 -3.11 16.96
CA LEU A 199 2.09 -1.74 16.85
C LEU A 199 3.19 -1.72 15.77
N PRO A 200 3.05 -0.88 14.73
CA PRO A 200 4.05 -0.81 13.67
C PRO A 200 5.39 -0.29 14.21
N GLY A 201 6.47 -0.91 13.75
CA GLY A 201 7.82 -0.37 13.96
C GLY A 201 8.14 0.80 13.04
N GLU A 202 9.33 1.34 13.18
CA GLU A 202 9.90 2.35 12.27
C GLU A 202 11.15 1.79 11.59
N LYS A 203 11.35 2.10 10.32
CA LYS A 203 12.60 1.84 9.60
C LYS A 203 13.32 3.13 9.25
N SER A 204 14.62 3.12 9.46
CA SER A 204 15.57 4.17 9.05
C SER A 204 15.75 4.22 7.53
N LYS A 205 16.40 5.27 7.02
CA LYS A 205 16.77 5.41 5.61
C LYS A 205 17.45 4.17 5.04
N THR A 206 18.45 3.66 5.76
CA THR A 206 19.24 2.51 5.32
C THR A 206 18.42 1.24 5.27
N GLU A 207 17.56 1.02 6.25
CA GLU A 207 16.67 -0.15 6.30
C GLU A 207 15.59 -0.09 5.22
N LEU A 208 15.01 1.10 4.97
CA LEU A 208 14.04 1.29 3.88
C LEU A 208 14.70 1.08 2.51
N PHE A 209 15.90 1.65 2.30
CA PHE A 209 16.65 1.43 1.06
C PHE A 209 16.90 -0.06 0.82
N ALA A 210 17.38 -0.79 1.82
CA ALA A 210 17.65 -2.21 1.73
C ALA A 210 16.38 -3.02 1.45
N PHE A 211 15.27 -2.68 2.10
CA PHE A 211 13.97 -3.32 1.85
C PHE A 211 13.50 -3.09 0.41
N ILE A 212 13.50 -1.84 -0.07
CA ILE A 212 13.06 -1.49 -1.43
C ILE A 212 13.94 -2.19 -2.46
N GLU A 213 15.25 -2.16 -2.29
CA GLU A 213 16.20 -2.84 -3.16
C GLU A 213 15.93 -4.35 -3.24
N SER A 214 15.75 -5.00 -2.09
CA SER A 214 15.51 -6.44 -2.01
C SER A 214 14.18 -6.84 -2.63
N GLU A 215 13.10 -6.09 -2.37
CA GLU A 215 11.78 -6.34 -2.95
C GLU A 215 11.82 -6.24 -4.48
N LEU A 216 12.37 -5.14 -5.02
CA LEU A 216 12.43 -4.92 -6.46
C LEU A 216 13.26 -5.97 -7.19
N LYS A 217 14.38 -6.41 -6.59
CA LYS A 217 15.19 -7.50 -7.15
C LYS A 217 14.47 -8.85 -7.09
N ALA A 218 13.78 -9.15 -6.01
CA ALA A 218 13.08 -10.42 -5.84
C ALA A 218 11.93 -10.59 -6.85
N ILE A 219 11.20 -9.51 -7.15
CA ILE A 219 10.06 -9.57 -8.07
C ILE A 219 10.44 -9.43 -9.55
N GLU A 220 11.70 -9.14 -9.88
CA GLU A 220 12.12 -8.94 -11.29
C GLU A 220 11.70 -10.11 -12.19
N ALA A 221 11.81 -11.34 -11.72
CA ALA A 221 11.40 -12.53 -12.47
C ALA A 221 9.89 -12.84 -12.40
N GLU A 222 9.18 -12.27 -11.42
CA GLU A 222 7.74 -12.47 -11.23
C GLU A 222 6.91 -11.53 -12.13
N LEU A 223 7.46 -10.35 -12.45
CA LEU A 223 6.82 -9.37 -13.33
C LEU A 223 6.88 -9.81 -14.81
N GLY A 224 5.87 -9.40 -15.57
CA GLY A 224 5.88 -9.59 -17.03
C GLY A 224 7.08 -8.91 -17.69
N THR A 225 7.54 -9.49 -18.80
CA THR A 225 8.59 -8.86 -19.61
C THR A 225 8.16 -7.46 -20.07
N VAL A 226 9.14 -6.61 -20.35
CA VAL A 226 8.87 -5.22 -20.76
C VAL A 226 7.87 -5.13 -21.91
N LYS A 227 6.91 -4.21 -21.80
CA LYS A 227 5.87 -3.92 -22.81
C LYS A 227 4.89 -5.08 -23.08
N THR A 228 4.85 -6.12 -22.24
CA THR A 228 3.86 -7.21 -22.37
C THR A 228 2.72 -7.14 -21.37
N ALA A 229 2.82 -6.30 -20.35
CA ALA A 229 1.73 -6.05 -19.42
C ALA A 229 0.58 -5.29 -20.11
N GLU A 230 -0.63 -5.50 -19.60
CA GLU A 230 -1.79 -4.67 -19.96
C GLU A 230 -1.47 -3.19 -19.67
N TYR A 231 -1.96 -2.27 -20.52
CA TYR A 231 -1.70 -0.84 -20.36
C TYR A 231 -2.05 -0.34 -18.96
N GLY A 232 -1.10 0.37 -18.35
CA GLY A 232 -1.23 0.89 -16.99
C GLY A 232 -0.82 -0.09 -15.88
N ARG A 233 -0.47 -1.34 -16.20
CA ARG A 233 0.07 -2.31 -15.23
C ARG A 233 1.60 -2.31 -15.22
N VAL A 234 2.16 -2.68 -14.09
CA VAL A 234 3.60 -2.76 -13.87
C VAL A 234 4.21 -3.94 -14.60
N ASP A 235 5.36 -3.72 -15.22
CA ASP A 235 6.23 -4.74 -15.81
C ASP A 235 7.68 -4.61 -15.29
N GLN A 236 8.60 -5.42 -15.83
CA GLN A 236 10.02 -5.37 -15.46
C GLN A 236 10.64 -3.98 -15.68
N GLY A 237 10.20 -3.25 -16.70
CA GLY A 237 10.72 -1.91 -17.00
C GLY A 237 10.42 -0.91 -15.88
N ALA A 238 9.26 -1.03 -15.22
CA ALA A 238 8.93 -0.20 -14.06
C ALA A 238 9.85 -0.51 -12.86
N ALA A 239 10.11 -1.79 -12.58
CA ALA A 239 11.03 -2.19 -11.52
C ALA A 239 12.46 -1.71 -11.77
N TRP A 240 12.96 -1.83 -13.01
CA TRP A 240 14.27 -1.33 -13.40
C TRP A 240 14.38 0.19 -13.31
N SER A 241 13.32 0.90 -13.69
CA SER A 241 13.27 2.37 -13.60
C SER A 241 13.33 2.83 -12.14
N LEU A 242 12.60 2.16 -11.24
CA LEU A 242 12.63 2.49 -9.81
C LEU A 242 13.99 2.14 -9.18
N LEU A 243 14.61 1.00 -9.55
CA LEU A 243 15.96 0.66 -9.10
C LEU A 243 17.00 1.66 -9.60
N ALA A 244 16.92 2.10 -10.87
CA ALA A 244 17.82 3.12 -11.40
C ALA A 244 17.73 4.41 -10.58
N ARG A 245 16.49 4.87 -10.26
CA ARG A 245 16.25 6.06 -9.46
C ARG A 245 16.72 5.89 -8.01
N LEU A 246 16.46 4.75 -7.40
CA LEU A 246 16.92 4.42 -6.05
C LEU A 246 18.45 4.49 -5.95
N TYR A 247 19.16 3.89 -6.89
CA TYR A 247 20.62 3.88 -6.91
C TYR A 247 21.22 5.25 -7.25
N LEU A 248 20.60 6.02 -8.13
CA LEU A 248 21.07 7.36 -8.46
C LEU A 248 21.10 8.26 -7.22
N ASN A 249 20.14 8.08 -6.32
CA ASN A 249 20.00 8.85 -5.09
C ASN A 249 20.62 8.17 -3.86
N ALA A 250 21.34 7.04 -4.01
CA ALA A 250 21.85 6.24 -2.91
C ALA A 250 22.76 7.05 -1.97
N LYS A 251 23.58 7.96 -2.50
CA LYS A 251 24.42 8.83 -1.68
C LYS A 251 23.61 9.66 -0.68
N THR A 252 22.48 10.20 -1.12
CA THR A 252 21.56 10.98 -0.26
C THR A 252 20.86 10.10 0.78
N TYR A 253 20.48 8.88 0.38
CA TYR A 253 19.72 7.98 1.27
C TYR A 253 20.61 7.26 2.27
N ILE A 254 21.76 6.73 1.84
CA ILE A 254 22.61 5.82 2.63
C ILE A 254 24.08 6.25 2.72
N GLY A 255 24.42 7.44 2.22
CA GLY A 255 25.81 7.98 2.27
C GLY A 255 26.78 7.32 1.31
N THR A 256 26.36 6.35 0.49
CA THR A 256 27.22 5.58 -0.42
C THR A 256 26.70 5.70 -1.86
N GLU A 257 27.60 6.00 -2.79
CA GLU A 257 27.27 6.07 -4.22
C GLU A 257 27.06 4.67 -4.80
N LYS A 258 26.03 4.53 -5.64
CA LYS A 258 25.70 3.32 -6.42
C LYS A 258 25.49 3.65 -7.89
N ASN A 259 26.33 4.49 -8.45
CA ASN A 259 26.23 4.99 -9.82
C ASN A 259 26.35 3.88 -10.87
N THR A 260 27.16 2.86 -10.63
CA THR A 260 27.31 1.70 -11.53
C THR A 260 26.02 0.91 -11.63
N GLU A 261 25.35 0.67 -10.51
CA GLU A 261 24.05 0.00 -10.46
C GLU A 261 22.98 0.86 -11.14
N ALA A 262 22.96 2.17 -10.88
CA ALA A 262 22.03 3.10 -11.54
C ALA A 262 22.14 3.03 -13.06
N ILE A 263 23.37 3.08 -13.59
CA ILE A 263 23.65 2.97 -15.04
C ILE A 263 23.22 1.61 -15.56
N THR A 264 23.47 0.53 -14.82
CA THR A 264 23.10 -0.82 -15.23
C THR A 264 21.59 -0.97 -15.43
N TYR A 265 20.80 -0.49 -14.47
CA TYR A 265 19.35 -0.57 -14.58
C TYR A 265 18.76 0.42 -15.58
N ALA A 266 19.33 1.63 -15.72
CA ALA A 266 18.94 2.56 -16.76
C ALA A 266 19.17 1.97 -18.18
N LYS A 267 20.30 1.28 -18.38
CA LYS A 267 20.59 0.57 -19.65
C LYS A 267 19.59 -0.55 -19.93
N LYS A 268 19.15 -1.30 -18.90
CA LYS A 268 18.08 -2.30 -19.07
C LYS A 268 16.79 -1.67 -19.58
N VAL A 269 16.39 -0.52 -19.04
CA VAL A 269 15.18 0.21 -19.49
C VAL A 269 15.34 0.65 -20.93
N ILE A 270 16.47 1.27 -21.30
CA ILE A 270 16.75 1.70 -22.66
C ILE A 270 16.70 0.52 -23.64
N ALA A 271 17.33 -0.62 -23.27
CA ALA A 271 17.31 -1.84 -24.08
C ALA A 271 15.93 -2.49 -24.16
N GLY A 272 14.98 -2.13 -23.28
CA GLY A 272 13.60 -2.62 -23.28
C GLY A 272 12.75 -2.12 -24.47
N GLY A 273 13.32 -1.30 -25.37
CA GLY A 273 12.65 -0.87 -26.59
C GLY A 273 11.61 0.22 -26.39
N TYR A 274 11.71 1.00 -25.31
CA TYR A 274 10.94 2.23 -25.13
C TYR A 274 11.45 3.31 -26.08
N THR A 275 10.55 4.07 -26.65
CA THR A 275 10.87 5.17 -27.58
C THR A 275 10.34 6.48 -27.02
N LEU A 276 11.10 7.54 -27.19
CA LEU A 276 10.62 8.89 -26.91
C LEU A 276 9.70 9.34 -28.03
N HIS A 277 8.63 10.05 -27.70
CA HIS A 277 7.82 10.71 -28.71
C HIS A 277 8.63 11.79 -29.40
N SER A 278 8.47 11.93 -30.73
CA SER A 278 9.17 12.93 -31.53
C SER A 278 8.71 14.35 -31.22
N ASN A 279 7.49 14.50 -30.73
CA ASN A 279 6.93 15.80 -30.34
C ASN A 279 6.76 15.76 -28.81
N TYR A 280 7.44 16.70 -28.17
CA TYR A 280 7.37 16.92 -26.72
C TYR A 280 6.45 18.10 -26.43
#